data_0015bd8d52011a8c7941444ac3374f78
#
_entry.id   0015bd8d52011a8c7941444ac3374f78
#
_cell.length_a   1.000
_cell.length_b   1.000
_cell.length_c   1.000
_cell.angle_alpha   90.00
_cell.angle_beta   90.00
_cell.angle_gamma   90.00
#
_symmetry.space_group_name_H-M   'P 1'
#
loop_
_entity.id
_entity.type
_entity.pdbx_description
1 polymer ?
#
loop_
_entity_poly.entity_id
_entity_poly.type
_entity_poly.pdbx_seq_one_letter_code
_entity_poly.pdbx_strand_id
1 'polypeptide(L)' 'MKPFYNLRVRFAECEVTQNEVARRAGMAPSTMTARMTGAHPFDAWQMEAIAKALQIPPEEYSKYFFDRRKGA' A
#
# COMPACT_ATOMS: atom_id res chain seq x y z
N MET A 1 0.67 -12.80 -10.38
CA MET A 1 0.01 -12.04 -9.32
C MET A 1 0.67 -10.67 -9.20
N LYS A 2 -0.14 -9.64 -9.00
CA LYS A 2 0.40 -8.28 -8.92
C LYS A 2 1.08 -8.04 -7.58
N PRO A 3 2.11 -7.19 -7.54
CA PRO A 3 2.72 -6.81 -6.27
C PRO A 3 1.69 -6.21 -5.31
N PHE A 4 1.91 -6.42 -4.03
CA PHE A 4 1.06 -5.87 -2.99
C PHE A 4 -0.41 -6.27 -3.16
N TYR A 5 -0.60 -7.56 -3.47
CA TYR A 5 -1.95 -8.08 -3.68
C TYR A 5 -2.85 -7.83 -2.47
N ASN A 6 -2.36 -8.11 -1.27
CA ASN A 6 -3.18 -7.93 -0.08
C ASN A 6 -3.56 -6.47 0.12
N LEU A 7 -2.65 -5.55 -0.20
CA LEU A 7 -2.93 -4.12 -0.10
C LEU A 7 -4.00 -3.71 -1.11
N ARG A 8 -3.94 -4.26 -2.33
CA ARG A 8 -4.96 -3.98 -3.35
C ARG A 8 -6.32 -4.50 -2.92
N VAL A 9 -6.36 -5.67 -2.28
CA VAL A 9 -7.61 -6.21 -1.75
C VAL A 9 -8.14 -5.29 -0.66
N ARG A 10 -7.25 -4.74 0.18
CA ARG A 10 -7.67 -3.83 1.23
C ARG A 10 -8.26 -2.54 0.65
N PHE A 11 -7.69 -2.03 -0.44
CA PHE A 11 -8.30 -0.88 -1.13
C PHE A 11 -9.74 -1.20 -1.49
N ALA A 12 -9.96 -2.37 -2.10
CA ALA A 12 -11.30 -2.76 -2.51
C ALA A 12 -12.24 -2.93 -1.33
N GLU A 13 -11.76 -3.52 -0.25
CA GLU A 13 -12.57 -3.70 0.96
C GLU A 13 -13.01 -2.37 1.54
N CYS A 14 -12.14 -1.37 1.47
CA CYS A 14 -12.44 -0.04 1.97
C CYS A 14 -13.14 0.83 0.95
N GLU A 15 -13.34 0.30 -0.26
CA GLU A 15 -14.02 1.01 -1.34
C GLU A 15 -13.33 2.33 -1.68
N VAL A 16 -12.00 2.29 -1.75
CA VAL A 16 -11.21 3.46 -2.11
C VAL A 16 -10.34 3.13 -3.31
N THR A 17 -10.02 4.16 -4.10
CA THR A 17 -9.12 4.00 -5.23
C THR A 17 -7.69 4.23 -4.77
N GLN A 18 -6.74 3.74 -5.58
CA GLN A 18 -5.32 3.98 -5.31
C GLN A 18 -5.01 5.46 -5.24
N ASN A 19 -5.58 6.26 -6.14
CA ASN A 19 -5.36 7.71 -6.14
C ASN A 19 -5.92 8.36 -4.87
N GLU A 20 -7.06 7.89 -4.41
CA GLU A 20 -7.65 8.42 -3.20
C GLU A 20 -6.78 8.13 -1.98
N VAL A 21 -6.24 6.91 -1.91
CA VAL A 21 -5.33 6.55 -0.82
C VAL A 21 -4.07 7.41 -0.88
N ALA A 22 -3.55 7.63 -2.09
CA ALA A 22 -2.37 8.48 -2.25
C ALA A 22 -2.64 9.87 -1.70
N ARG A 23 -3.79 10.44 -2.04
CA ARG A 23 -4.13 11.78 -1.57
C ARG A 23 -4.23 11.82 -0.04
N ARG A 24 -4.87 10.81 0.55
CA ARG A 24 -5.02 10.75 2.00
C ARG A 24 -3.67 10.58 2.70
N ALA A 25 -2.75 9.87 2.06
CA ALA A 25 -1.43 9.63 2.62
C ALA A 25 -0.45 10.76 2.35
N GLY A 26 -0.87 11.78 1.59
CA GLY A 26 0.02 12.89 1.25
C GLY A 26 1.04 12.53 0.19
N MET A 27 0.70 11.60 -0.69
CA MET A 27 1.59 11.15 -1.76
C MET A 27 1.03 11.58 -3.12
N ALA A 28 1.93 11.92 -4.04
CA ALA A 28 1.53 12.16 -5.41
C ALA A 28 1.05 10.84 -6.03
N PRO A 29 0.04 10.90 -6.92
CA PRO A 29 -0.44 9.67 -7.57
C PRO A 29 0.65 8.91 -8.31
N SER A 30 1.58 9.62 -8.97
CA SER A 30 2.68 8.97 -9.68
C SER A 30 3.62 8.24 -8.72
N THR A 31 3.86 8.83 -7.55
CA THR A 31 4.67 8.19 -6.52
C THR A 31 3.99 6.92 -6.03
N MET A 32 2.69 6.98 -5.76
CA MET A 32 1.95 5.80 -5.33
C MET A 32 2.03 4.70 -6.39
N THR A 33 1.88 5.05 -7.66
CA THR A 33 1.96 4.07 -8.74
C THR A 33 3.32 3.38 -8.74
N ALA A 34 4.40 4.16 -8.62
CA ALA A 34 5.75 3.60 -8.61
C ALA A 34 5.94 2.61 -7.46
N ARG A 35 5.36 2.92 -6.30
CA ARG A 35 5.44 2.02 -5.14
C ARG A 35 4.61 0.76 -5.36
N MET A 36 3.40 0.92 -5.89
CA MET A 36 2.48 -0.20 -6.06
C MET A 36 2.91 -1.16 -7.17
N THR A 37 3.69 -0.68 -8.13
CA THR A 37 4.22 -1.56 -9.18
C THR A 37 5.50 -2.28 -8.75
N GLY A 38 6.07 -1.87 -7.60
CA GLY A 38 7.31 -2.46 -7.13
C GLY A 38 8.55 -1.80 -7.69
N ALA A 39 8.40 -0.72 -8.47
CA ALA A 39 9.56 -0.03 -9.04
C ALA A 39 10.44 0.59 -7.97
N HIS A 40 9.82 1.04 -6.88
CA HIS A 40 10.54 1.60 -5.74
C HIS A 40 9.88 1.12 -4.45
N PRO A 41 10.65 0.89 -3.39
CA PRO A 41 10.04 0.44 -2.13
C PRO A 41 9.28 1.58 -1.44
N PHE A 42 8.32 1.20 -0.61
CA PHE A 42 7.63 2.16 0.24
C PHE A 42 8.60 2.66 1.31
N ASP A 43 8.56 3.96 1.58
CA ASP A 43 9.25 4.53 2.73
C ASP A 43 8.43 4.28 3.99
N ALA A 44 9.11 4.34 5.14
CA ALA A 44 8.42 4.08 6.41
C ALA A 44 7.24 5.03 6.63
N TRP A 45 7.41 6.32 6.34
CA TRP A 45 6.32 7.28 6.54
C TRP A 45 5.16 7.01 5.61
N GLN A 46 5.45 6.50 4.39
CA GLN A 46 4.39 6.16 3.44
C GLN A 46 3.57 4.97 3.95
N MET A 47 4.26 3.96 4.47
CA MET A 47 3.57 2.81 5.02
C MET A 47 2.66 3.21 6.19
N GLU A 48 3.17 4.06 7.07
CA GLU A 48 2.37 4.53 8.20
C GLU A 48 1.16 5.32 7.75
N ALA A 49 1.34 6.22 6.78
CA ALA A 49 0.27 7.07 6.30
C ALA A 49 -0.81 6.25 5.60
N ILE A 50 -0.40 5.28 4.77
CA ILE A 50 -1.35 4.41 4.07
C ILE A 50 -2.09 3.54 5.08
N ALA A 51 -1.36 2.97 6.04
CA ALA A 51 -1.98 2.13 7.05
C ALA A 51 -3.02 2.91 7.85
N LYS A 52 -2.71 4.15 8.20
CA LYS A 52 -3.63 4.99 8.92
C LYS A 52 -4.89 5.26 8.09
N ALA A 53 -4.71 5.54 6.80
CA ALA A 53 -5.83 5.81 5.91
C ALA A 53 -6.74 4.59 5.76
N LEU A 54 -6.17 3.39 5.82
CA LEU A 54 -6.90 2.14 5.63
C LEU A 54 -7.21 1.41 6.93
N GLN A 55 -6.85 2.02 8.07
CA GLN A 55 -7.07 1.45 9.39
C GLN A 55 -6.42 0.08 9.55
N ILE A 56 -5.18 -0.02 9.07
CA ILE A 56 -4.39 -1.25 9.21
C ILE A 56 -3.58 -1.13 10.50
N PRO A 57 -3.74 -2.07 11.44
CA PRO A 57 -2.95 -2.01 12.68
C PRO A 57 -1.48 -2.32 12.42
N PRO A 58 -0.56 -1.79 13.25
CA PRO A 58 0.87 -1.99 13.02
C PRO A 58 1.29 -3.45 12.94
N GLU A 59 0.64 -4.32 13.70
CA GLU A 59 0.99 -5.73 13.71
C GLU A 59 0.67 -6.43 12.39
N GLU A 60 -0.09 -5.78 11.51
CA GLU A 60 -0.42 -6.35 10.21
C GLU A 60 0.36 -5.70 9.07
N TYR A 61 1.31 -4.84 9.36
CA TYR A 61 2.08 -4.16 8.31
C TYR A 61 2.75 -5.16 7.36
N SER A 62 3.34 -6.22 7.90
CA SER A 62 4.07 -7.17 7.05
C SER A 62 3.15 -7.88 6.07
N LYS A 63 1.91 -8.10 6.46
CA LYS A 63 0.93 -8.73 5.58
C LYS A 63 0.67 -7.90 4.33
N TYR A 64 0.69 -6.57 4.47
CA TYR A 64 0.32 -5.67 3.39
C TYR A 64 1.53 -5.10 2.65
N PHE A 65 2.60 -4.79 3.35
CA PHE A 65 3.72 -4.06 2.76
C PHE A 65 4.95 -4.93 2.49
N PHE A 66 5.02 -6.10 3.08
CA PHE A 66 6.15 -7.00 2.91
C PHE A 66 5.70 -8.34 2.35
N ASP A 67 4.86 -8.27 1.34
CA ASP A 67 4.28 -9.46 0.69
C ASP A 67 5.36 -10.14 -0.15
N ARG A 68 5.99 -11.19 0.38
CA ARG A 68 7.08 -11.92 -0.24
C ARG A 68 6.57 -13.17 -0.92
N ARG A 69 6.03 -13.03 -1.99
CA ARG A 69 5.53 -14.22 -2.66
C ARG A 69 6.64 -15.07 -3.16
N LYS A 70 6.80 -15.37 -3.18
CA LYS A 70 7.77 -15.76 -3.59
C LYS A 70 8.55 -16.14 -3.73
N GLY A 71 8.46 -16.10 -3.51
CA GLY A 71 9.06 -16.30 -3.33
C GLY A 71 9.71 -16.06 -3.60
N ALA A 72 9.40 -15.80 -3.53
CA ALA A 72 9.84 -15.35 -3.48
C ALA A 72 10.19 -14.96 -3.29
#